data_4e5c98239d32490ea3bb7660eb0f1f26
#
_entry.id   4e5c98239d32490ea3bb7660eb0f1f26
#
_cell.length_a   1.000
_cell.length_b   1.000
_cell.length_c   1.000
_cell.angle_alpha   90.00
_cell.angle_beta   90.00
_cell.angle_gamma   90.00
#
_symmetry.space_group_name_H-M   'P 1'
#
loop_
_entity.id
_entity.type
_entity.pdbx_description
1 polymer ?
#
loop_
_entity_poly.entity_id
_entity_poly.type
_entity_poly.pdbx_seq_one_letter_code
_entity_poly.pdbx_strand_id
1 'polypeptide(L)'
;MEIEIIPFNDRHVSNFYDLNIEWLKTYFYVEPFDEDVLSDPYKYIIDKGGHIFFAMNKDQVVGTVALMTTSDDKIFELTKMAVSPELRGFKIGQKLMQHCIDFAKRHHFKALMLYSNTILENAIYIYRKYGFVELPMEANSPYVRSNIKMLLKIN
;
A
#
# COMPACT_ATOMS: atom_id res chain seq x y z
N MET A 1 -16.06 -15.65 5.53
CA MET A 1 -14.97 -15.40 4.55
C MET A 1 -13.65 -15.34 5.30
N GLU A 2 -12.78 -16.24 4.98
CA GLU A 2 -11.42 -16.26 5.54
C GLU A 2 -10.46 -15.61 4.56
N ILE A 3 -9.73 -14.61 5.02
CA ILE A 3 -8.74 -13.90 4.21
C ILE A 3 -7.35 -14.32 4.68
N GLU A 4 -6.55 -14.81 3.75
CA GLU A 4 -5.14 -15.13 3.98
C GLU A 4 -4.26 -14.11 3.26
N ILE A 5 -3.26 -13.58 3.96
CA ILE A 5 -2.30 -12.66 3.34
C ILE A 5 -1.06 -13.47 2.96
N ILE A 6 -0.69 -13.41 1.68
CA ILE A 6 0.46 -14.14 1.15
C ILE A 6 1.49 -13.17 0.55
N PRO A 7 2.77 -13.58 0.48
CA PRO A 7 3.78 -12.76 -0.18
C PRO A 7 3.60 -12.75 -1.70
N PHE A 8 4.37 -11.92 -2.37
CA PHE A 8 4.35 -11.79 -3.82
C PHE A 8 4.51 -13.15 -4.51
N ASN A 9 3.72 -13.35 -5.55
CA ASN A 9 3.76 -14.54 -6.39
C ASN A 9 3.55 -14.09 -7.85
N ASP A 10 4.42 -14.51 -8.74
CA ASP A 10 4.36 -14.16 -10.16
C ASP A 10 3.00 -14.44 -10.78
N ARG A 11 2.34 -15.50 -10.31
CA ARG A 11 1.01 -15.91 -10.78
C ARG A 11 -0.01 -14.79 -10.67
N HIS A 12 0.16 -13.90 -9.69
CA HIS A 12 -0.81 -12.85 -9.34
C HIS A 12 -0.37 -11.44 -9.76
N VAL A 13 0.67 -11.34 -10.59
CA VAL A 13 1.20 -10.02 -10.97
C VAL A 13 0.16 -9.13 -11.66
N SER A 14 -0.70 -9.71 -12.49
CA SER A 14 -1.75 -8.95 -13.17
C SER A 14 -2.80 -8.41 -12.20
N ASN A 15 -3.04 -9.13 -11.10
CA ASN A 15 -3.98 -8.68 -10.07
C ASN A 15 -3.50 -7.42 -9.36
N PHE A 16 -2.19 -7.30 -9.16
CA PHE A 16 -1.60 -6.09 -8.59
C PHE A 16 -1.92 -4.87 -9.45
N TYR A 17 -1.74 -4.98 -10.76
CA TYR A 17 -2.07 -3.92 -11.71
C TYR A 17 -3.57 -3.64 -11.71
N ASP A 18 -4.38 -4.65 -11.96
CA ASP A 18 -5.82 -4.49 -12.19
C ASP A 18 -6.55 -3.91 -10.97
N LEU A 19 -6.24 -4.40 -9.76
CA LEU A 19 -6.85 -3.90 -8.54
C LEU A 19 -6.52 -2.43 -8.30
N ASN A 20 -5.28 -2.05 -8.51
CA ASN A 20 -4.84 -0.67 -8.30
C ASN A 20 -5.41 0.29 -9.34
N ILE A 21 -5.45 -0.12 -10.61
CA ILE A 21 -6.02 0.71 -11.67
C ILE A 21 -7.50 0.95 -11.42
N GLU A 22 -8.25 -0.07 -11.02
CA GLU A 22 -9.66 0.08 -10.70
C GLU A 22 -9.85 1.08 -9.55
N TRP A 23 -9.05 0.95 -8.48
CA TRP A 23 -9.13 1.84 -7.33
C TRP A 23 -8.82 3.28 -7.72
N LEU A 24 -7.72 3.50 -8.47
CA LEU A 24 -7.33 4.84 -8.90
C LEU A 24 -8.38 5.50 -9.79
N LYS A 25 -8.95 4.76 -10.72
CA LYS A 25 -10.00 5.30 -11.60
C LYS A 25 -11.29 5.62 -10.85
N THR A 26 -11.55 4.90 -9.75
CA THR A 26 -12.75 5.13 -8.93
C THR A 26 -12.62 6.40 -8.08
N TYR A 27 -11.47 6.64 -7.47
CA TYR A 27 -11.30 7.70 -6.47
C TYR A 27 -10.49 8.89 -6.97
N PHE A 28 -9.61 8.70 -7.95
CA PHE A 28 -8.71 9.72 -8.46
C PHE A 28 -8.51 9.55 -9.96
N TYR A 29 -7.25 9.46 -10.37
CA TYR A 29 -6.84 9.19 -11.75
C TYR A 29 -5.46 8.52 -11.71
N VAL A 30 -5.10 7.88 -12.84
CA VAL A 30 -3.80 7.19 -12.95
C VAL A 30 -2.74 8.23 -13.35
N GLU A 31 -1.76 8.46 -12.47
CA GLU A 31 -0.62 9.32 -12.78
C GLU A 31 0.45 8.52 -13.51
N PRO A 32 1.34 9.17 -14.29
CA PRO A 32 2.40 8.45 -15.01
C PRO A 32 3.26 7.57 -14.12
N PHE A 33 3.60 8.03 -12.91
CA PHE A 33 4.39 7.22 -11.97
C PHE A 33 3.62 5.97 -11.52
N ASP A 34 2.31 6.07 -11.32
CA ASP A 34 1.49 4.90 -11.00
C ASP A 34 1.57 3.87 -12.10
N GLU A 35 1.42 4.30 -13.36
CA GLU A 35 1.49 3.38 -14.50
C GLU A 35 2.85 2.69 -14.58
N ASP A 36 3.93 3.43 -14.38
CA ASP A 36 5.29 2.87 -14.40
C ASP A 36 5.44 1.78 -13.35
N VAL A 37 5.07 2.06 -12.10
CA VAL A 37 5.21 1.11 -10.98
C VAL A 37 4.31 -0.10 -11.17
N LEU A 38 3.03 0.13 -11.52
CA LEU A 38 2.06 -0.95 -11.60
C LEU A 38 2.29 -1.86 -12.78
N SER A 39 2.85 -1.36 -13.89
CA SER A 39 3.14 -2.16 -15.07
C SER A 39 4.45 -2.94 -14.97
N ASP A 40 5.34 -2.54 -14.06
CA ASP A 40 6.62 -3.24 -13.84
C ASP A 40 6.99 -3.27 -12.35
N PRO A 41 6.24 -4.05 -11.55
CA PRO A 41 6.51 -4.13 -10.11
C PRO A 41 7.86 -4.77 -9.78
N TYR A 42 8.42 -5.55 -10.68
CA TYR A 42 9.77 -6.13 -10.49
C TYR A 42 10.81 -5.02 -10.42
N LYS A 43 10.83 -4.14 -11.44
CA LYS A 43 11.81 -3.06 -11.53
C LYS A 43 11.68 -2.05 -10.38
N TYR A 44 10.43 -1.66 -10.06
CA TYR A 44 10.19 -0.55 -9.14
C TYR A 44 10.05 -0.97 -7.68
N ILE A 45 9.74 -2.24 -7.42
CA ILE A 45 9.48 -2.71 -6.05
C ILE A 45 10.37 -3.88 -5.69
N ILE A 46 10.20 -5.03 -6.33
CA ILE A 46 10.83 -6.29 -5.91
C ILE A 46 12.35 -6.23 -6.04
N ASP A 47 12.86 -5.81 -7.18
CA ASP A 47 14.30 -5.78 -7.45
C ASP A 47 15.03 -4.74 -6.59
N LYS A 48 14.31 -3.76 -6.05
CA LYS A 48 14.87 -2.75 -5.14
C LYS A 48 14.85 -3.18 -3.68
N GLY A 49 14.29 -4.34 -3.37
CA GLY A 49 14.16 -4.82 -2.00
C GLY A 49 12.83 -4.51 -1.34
N GLY A 50 11.85 -4.04 -2.11
CA GLY A 50 10.49 -3.84 -1.62
C GLY A 50 9.69 -5.14 -1.60
N HIS A 51 8.46 -5.04 -1.16
CA HIS A 51 7.59 -6.19 -0.94
C HIS A 51 6.19 -5.91 -1.47
N ILE A 52 5.52 -6.96 -1.96
CA ILE A 52 4.12 -6.91 -2.34
C ILE A 52 3.42 -8.07 -1.62
N PHE A 53 2.22 -7.82 -1.12
CA PHE A 53 1.40 -8.83 -0.49
C PHE A 53 0.04 -8.90 -1.18
N PHE A 54 -0.56 -10.08 -1.15
CA PHE A 54 -1.90 -10.31 -1.69
C PHE A 54 -2.82 -10.83 -0.58
N ALA A 55 -4.05 -10.32 -0.58
CA ALA A 55 -5.12 -10.87 0.24
C ALA A 55 -5.89 -11.89 -0.62
N MET A 56 -5.98 -13.11 -0.12
CA MET A 56 -6.62 -14.21 -0.82
C MET A 56 -7.91 -14.61 -0.12
N ASN A 57 -8.96 -14.77 -0.91
CA ASN A 57 -10.17 -15.47 -0.49
C ASN A 57 -10.18 -16.79 -1.26
N LYS A 58 -9.70 -17.87 -0.62
CA LYS A 58 -9.43 -19.15 -1.29
C LYS A 58 -8.43 -18.92 -2.44
N ASP A 59 -8.80 -19.24 -3.68
CA ASP A 59 -7.91 -19.10 -4.83
C ASP A 59 -8.00 -17.74 -5.52
N GLN A 60 -8.83 -16.84 -5.01
CA GLN A 60 -9.07 -15.54 -5.62
C GLN A 60 -8.30 -14.43 -4.91
N VAL A 61 -7.57 -13.62 -5.68
CA VAL A 61 -6.94 -12.39 -5.15
C VAL A 61 -8.02 -11.34 -4.98
N VAL A 62 -8.17 -10.82 -3.75
CA VAL A 62 -9.20 -9.83 -3.43
C VAL A 62 -8.61 -8.52 -2.93
N GLY A 63 -7.32 -8.46 -2.73
CA GLY A 63 -6.65 -7.24 -2.30
C GLY A 63 -5.15 -7.34 -2.46
N THR A 64 -4.47 -6.19 -2.38
CA THR A 64 -3.01 -6.11 -2.51
C THR A 64 -2.49 -4.87 -1.80
N VAL A 65 -1.20 -4.88 -1.48
CA VAL A 65 -0.49 -3.73 -0.92
C VAL A 65 0.99 -3.89 -1.22
N ALA A 66 1.71 -2.78 -1.30
CA ALA A 66 3.16 -2.79 -1.50
C ALA A 66 3.88 -2.02 -0.40
N LEU A 67 5.10 -2.45 -0.12
CA LEU A 67 6.08 -1.72 0.69
C LEU A 67 7.23 -1.37 -0.23
N MET A 68 7.34 -0.09 -0.60
CA MET A 68 8.40 0.39 -1.49
C MET A 68 9.55 0.95 -0.67
N THR A 69 10.77 0.75 -1.18
CA THR A 69 11.97 1.31 -0.55
C THR A 69 11.96 2.84 -0.62
N THR A 70 12.63 3.48 0.35
CA THR A 70 12.84 4.92 0.40
C THR A 70 14.34 5.20 0.43
N SER A 71 14.73 6.47 0.57
CA SER A 71 16.14 6.84 0.71
C SER A 71 16.76 6.30 2.00
N ASP A 72 15.95 5.96 3.01
CA ASP A 72 16.39 5.30 4.24
C ASP A 72 16.06 3.81 4.10
N ASP A 73 17.07 2.93 4.20
CA ASP A 73 16.91 1.50 3.99
C ASP A 73 16.10 0.79 5.07
N LYS A 74 15.71 1.50 6.13
CA LYS A 74 14.88 0.98 7.23
C LYS A 74 13.49 1.61 7.27
N ILE A 75 13.18 2.51 6.34
CA ILE A 75 11.85 3.13 6.21
C ILE A 75 11.26 2.72 4.87
N PHE A 76 10.07 2.15 4.90
CA PHE A 76 9.36 1.71 3.68
C PHE A 76 8.07 2.48 3.50
N GLU A 77 7.72 2.74 2.27
CA GLU A 77 6.46 3.38 1.92
C GLU A 77 5.36 2.34 1.78
N LEU A 78 4.31 2.46 2.60
CA LEU A 78 3.09 1.69 2.48
C LEU A 78 2.27 2.32 1.36
N THR A 79 2.06 1.61 0.27
CA THR A 79 1.49 2.17 -0.95
C THR A 79 0.79 1.10 -1.78
N LYS A 80 0.10 1.53 -2.84
CA LYS A 80 -0.53 0.62 -3.81
C LYS A 80 -1.47 -0.37 -3.15
N MET A 81 -2.19 0.07 -2.11
CA MET A 81 -3.22 -0.74 -1.48
C MET A 81 -4.53 -0.61 -2.25
N ALA A 82 -5.10 -1.73 -2.62
CA ALA A 82 -6.38 -1.77 -3.31
C ALA A 82 -7.11 -3.06 -2.97
N VAL A 83 -8.43 -2.96 -2.82
CA VAL A 83 -9.30 -4.09 -2.49
C VAL A 83 -10.38 -4.18 -3.57
N SER A 84 -10.77 -5.39 -3.93
CA SER A 84 -11.86 -5.62 -4.89
C SER A 84 -13.10 -4.81 -4.49
N PRO A 85 -13.74 -4.11 -5.46
CA PRO A 85 -14.83 -3.18 -5.13
C PRO A 85 -15.99 -3.85 -4.40
N GLU A 86 -16.34 -5.08 -4.73
CA GLU A 86 -17.44 -5.81 -4.09
C GLU A 86 -17.13 -6.22 -2.64
N LEU A 87 -15.86 -6.17 -2.22
CA LEU A 87 -15.44 -6.54 -0.88
C LEU A 87 -14.96 -5.37 -0.03
N ARG A 88 -15.11 -4.15 -0.52
CA ARG A 88 -14.84 -2.95 0.30
C ARG A 88 -15.83 -2.91 1.46
N GLY A 89 -15.36 -2.50 2.63
CA GLY A 89 -16.17 -2.51 3.85
C GLY A 89 -16.03 -3.78 4.70
N PHE A 90 -15.30 -4.80 4.22
CA PHE A 90 -15.06 -6.04 4.96
C PHE A 90 -13.72 -6.04 5.69
N LYS A 91 -13.09 -4.87 5.84
CA LYS A 91 -11.84 -4.68 6.59
C LYS A 91 -10.63 -5.41 6.01
N ILE A 92 -10.66 -5.75 4.73
CA ILE A 92 -9.53 -6.41 4.06
C ILE A 92 -8.31 -5.48 4.01
N GLY A 93 -8.53 -4.18 3.74
CA GLY A 93 -7.46 -3.18 3.77
C GLY A 93 -6.79 -3.09 5.13
N GLN A 94 -7.56 -3.18 6.21
CA GLN A 94 -7.00 -3.17 7.56
C GLN A 94 -6.18 -4.44 7.84
N LYS A 95 -6.61 -5.59 7.34
CA LYS A 95 -5.82 -6.83 7.44
C LYS A 95 -4.50 -6.72 6.71
N LEU A 96 -4.50 -6.14 5.51
CA LEU A 96 -3.29 -5.88 4.75
C LEU A 96 -2.36 -4.92 5.49
N MET A 97 -2.90 -3.85 6.05
CA MET A 97 -2.11 -2.89 6.82
C MET A 97 -1.50 -3.53 8.07
N GLN A 98 -2.29 -4.30 8.82
CA GLN A 98 -1.80 -4.99 10.00
C GLN A 98 -0.68 -5.96 9.63
N HIS A 99 -0.82 -6.67 8.52
CA HIS A 99 0.22 -7.57 8.02
C HIS A 99 1.53 -6.81 7.74
N CYS A 100 1.43 -5.65 7.11
CA CYS A 100 2.61 -4.81 6.83
C CYS A 100 3.27 -4.32 8.11
N ILE A 101 2.48 -3.94 9.12
CA ILE A 101 3.01 -3.50 10.42
C ILE A 101 3.73 -4.66 11.12
N ASP A 102 3.12 -5.85 11.13
CA ASP A 102 3.73 -7.03 11.73
C ASP A 102 5.01 -7.43 11.00
N PHE A 103 5.00 -7.36 9.68
CA PHE A 103 6.18 -7.61 8.85
C PHE A 103 7.30 -6.62 9.20
N ALA A 104 6.97 -5.34 9.32
CA ALA A 104 7.94 -4.29 9.68
C ALA A 104 8.57 -4.56 11.03
N LYS A 105 7.78 -5.01 12.01
CA LYS A 105 8.28 -5.36 13.34
C LYS A 105 9.24 -6.55 13.27
N ARG A 106 8.85 -7.62 12.57
CA ARG A 106 9.69 -8.83 12.44
C ARG A 106 11.01 -8.55 11.73
N HIS A 107 11.02 -7.63 10.78
CA HIS A 107 12.21 -7.29 10.01
C HIS A 107 12.97 -6.07 10.54
N HIS A 108 12.59 -5.59 11.71
CA HIS A 108 13.28 -4.48 12.40
C HIS A 108 13.34 -3.19 11.57
N PHE A 109 12.25 -2.88 10.87
CA PHE A 109 12.13 -1.60 10.20
C PHE A 109 12.08 -0.47 11.24
N LYS A 110 12.58 0.70 10.85
CA LYS A 110 12.52 1.90 11.71
C LYS A 110 11.12 2.51 11.67
N ALA A 111 10.51 2.55 10.50
CA ALA A 111 9.20 3.19 10.32
C ALA A 111 8.55 2.75 9.00
N LEU A 112 7.24 2.94 8.94
CA LEU A 112 6.46 2.93 7.70
C LEU A 112 5.97 4.35 7.44
N MET A 113 5.99 4.80 6.19
CA MET A 113 5.44 6.09 5.80
C MET A 113 4.44 5.89 4.67
N LEU A 114 3.56 6.86 4.48
CA LEU A 114 2.59 6.83 3.40
C LEU A 114 2.25 8.22 2.91
N TYR A 115 1.73 8.29 1.69
CA TYR A 115 1.12 9.48 1.11
C TYR A 115 -0.37 9.19 0.92
N SER A 116 -1.22 10.17 1.19
CA SER A 116 -2.67 10.03 1.04
C SER A 116 -3.32 11.37 0.72
N ASN A 117 -4.63 11.38 0.74
CA ASN A 117 -5.42 12.59 0.55
C ASN A 117 -6.50 12.67 1.63
N THR A 118 -6.66 13.86 2.21
CA THR A 118 -7.60 14.09 3.29
C THR A 118 -9.06 13.92 2.90
N ILE A 119 -9.36 13.89 1.60
CA ILE A 119 -10.71 13.57 1.10
C ILE A 119 -11.11 12.14 1.48
N LEU A 120 -10.13 11.25 1.67
CA LEU A 120 -10.35 9.87 2.11
C LEU A 120 -10.46 9.83 3.64
N GLU A 121 -11.51 10.44 4.17
CA GLU A 121 -11.67 10.64 5.62
C GLU A 121 -11.57 9.34 6.43
N ASN A 122 -12.21 8.27 5.95
CA ASN A 122 -12.16 6.98 6.64
C ASN A 122 -10.77 6.38 6.66
N ALA A 123 -10.03 6.49 5.55
CA ALA A 123 -8.65 6.00 5.48
C ALA A 123 -7.76 6.76 6.47
N ILE A 124 -7.86 8.09 6.51
CA ILE A 124 -7.09 8.91 7.44
C ILE A 124 -7.41 8.54 8.88
N TYR A 125 -8.70 8.34 9.20
CA TYR A 125 -9.12 7.91 10.53
C TYR A 125 -8.45 6.59 10.91
N ILE A 126 -8.43 5.62 10.00
CA ILE A 126 -7.82 4.30 10.24
C ILE A 126 -6.31 4.43 10.43
N TYR A 127 -5.63 5.23 9.60
CA TYR A 127 -4.19 5.45 9.76
C TYR A 127 -3.87 6.02 11.15
N ARG A 128 -4.62 7.03 11.60
CA ARG A 128 -4.42 7.61 12.94
C ARG A 128 -4.70 6.60 14.03
N LYS A 129 -5.71 5.76 13.87
CA LYS A 129 -6.04 4.69 14.82
C LYS A 129 -4.89 3.70 14.98
N TYR A 130 -4.15 3.41 13.90
CA TYR A 130 -2.99 2.52 13.94
C TYR A 130 -1.72 3.22 14.44
N GLY A 131 -1.76 4.52 14.67
CA GLY A 131 -0.65 5.26 15.25
C GLY A 131 0.15 6.09 14.25
N PHE A 132 -0.27 6.18 12.99
CA PHE A 132 0.36 7.08 12.02
C PHE A 132 0.13 8.53 12.43
N VAL A 133 1.19 9.34 12.31
CA VAL A 133 1.14 10.78 12.58
C VAL A 133 1.53 11.54 11.32
N GLU A 134 0.95 12.73 11.17
CA GLU A 134 1.21 13.58 10.01
C GLU A 134 2.62 14.16 10.06
N LEU A 135 3.28 14.20 8.89
CA LEU A 135 4.56 14.87 8.68
C LEU A 135 4.40 15.95 7.61
N PRO A 136 5.31 16.96 7.59
CA PRO A 136 5.30 17.94 6.49
C PRO A 136 5.50 17.26 5.14
N MET A 137 4.74 17.75 4.12
CA MET A 137 4.91 17.30 2.75
C MET A 137 6.12 17.97 2.13
N GLU A 138 6.92 17.22 1.38
CA GLU A 138 7.95 17.78 0.54
C GLU A 138 7.32 18.46 -0.70
N ALA A 139 8.00 19.47 -1.25
CA ALA A 139 7.51 20.26 -2.38
C ALA A 139 7.30 19.42 -3.65
N ASN A 140 8.10 18.37 -3.82
CA ASN A 140 8.07 17.51 -5.00
C ASN A 140 7.70 16.07 -4.62
N SER A 141 6.58 15.90 -3.92
CA SER A 141 6.08 14.57 -3.56
C SER A 141 5.83 13.74 -4.83
N PRO A 142 5.93 12.41 -4.74
CA PRO A 142 5.81 11.54 -5.94
C PRO A 142 4.41 11.52 -6.56
N TYR A 143 3.39 11.96 -5.82
CA TYR A 143 2.00 11.93 -6.29
C TYR A 143 1.36 13.30 -6.20
N VAL A 144 0.87 13.81 -7.33
CA VAL A 144 0.18 15.11 -7.37
C VAL A 144 -1.12 15.07 -6.55
N ARG A 145 -1.81 13.94 -6.55
CA ARG A 145 -3.07 13.75 -5.81
C ARG A 145 -2.91 13.75 -4.30
N SER A 146 -1.69 13.59 -3.79
CA SER A 146 -1.46 13.49 -2.35
C SER A 146 -1.35 14.86 -1.72
N ASN A 147 -2.01 15.05 -0.56
CA ASN A 147 -1.92 16.29 0.21
C ASN A 147 -1.57 16.04 1.68
N ILE A 148 -1.29 14.79 2.06
CA ILE A 148 -0.87 14.45 3.42
C ILE A 148 0.17 13.33 3.35
N LYS A 149 1.17 13.45 4.22
CA LYS A 149 2.21 12.44 4.42
C LYS A 149 2.14 12.01 5.88
N MET A 150 2.23 10.71 6.14
CA MET A 150 2.11 10.18 7.50
C MET A 150 3.22 9.17 7.77
N LEU A 151 3.56 9.00 9.05
CA LEU A 151 4.62 8.11 9.49
C LEU A 151 4.17 7.32 10.72
N LEU A 152 4.50 6.04 10.74
CA LEU A 152 4.36 5.17 11.90
C LEU A 152 5.75 4.67 12.31
N LYS A 153 6.19 5.04 13.50
CA LYS A 153 7.45 4.51 14.06
C LYS A 153 7.23 3.07 14.48
N ILE A 154 8.18 2.20 14.12
CA ILE A 154 8.16 0.78 14.46
C ILE A 154 9.17 0.56 15.59
N ASN A 155 8.74 -0.14 16.63
CA ASN A 155 9.58 -0.44 17.78
C ASN A 155 9.96 -1.91 17.85
#